data_2acaac83038a5d2b2858b1d33b92132d
#
_entry.id   2acaac83038a5d2b2858b1d33b92132d
#
_cell.length_a   1.000
_cell.length_b   1.000
_cell.length_c   1.000
_cell.angle_alpha   90.00
_cell.angle_beta   90.00
_cell.angle_gamma   90.00
#
_symmetry.space_group_name_H-M   'P 1'
#
loop_
_entity.id
_entity.type
_entity.pdbx_description
1 polymer ?
#
loop_
_entity_poly.entity_id
_entity_poly.type
_entity_poly.pdbx_seq_one_letter_code
_entity_poly.pdbx_strand_id
1 'polypeptide(L)'
;MEKTVGIVGARRCTQEEKLKVKEITEQYVSDHTAIISGMAKGIDSYAHTACLKRGGYTVAVLGNGLEICYPCEHRKLMEHIAERGLLISEYPPGTQPAPYRFPKRNRLISAWSDKLIVVAAGKGSGAFITAEYEKKYGREVEMM
;
A
#
# COMPACT_ATOMS: atom_id res chain seq x y z
N MET A 1 16.06 -1.98 6.45
CA MET A 1 15.64 -0.56 6.49
C MET A 1 14.95 -0.28 7.81
N GLU A 2 15.34 0.80 8.45
CA GLU A 2 14.82 1.15 9.76
C GLU A 2 13.51 1.96 9.72
N LYS A 3 13.25 2.62 8.57
CA LYS A 3 12.07 3.47 8.40
C LYS A 3 11.09 2.87 7.41
N THR A 4 9.80 3.04 7.69
CA THR A 4 8.73 2.58 6.83
C THR A 4 7.70 3.68 6.63
N VAL A 5 7.12 3.73 5.44
CA VAL A 5 5.99 4.60 5.15
C VAL A 5 4.91 3.79 4.45
N GLY A 6 3.68 3.91 4.95
CA GLY A 6 2.52 3.33 4.30
C GLY A 6 1.94 4.32 3.32
N ILE A 7 1.64 3.87 2.11
CA ILE A 7 0.98 4.71 1.10
C ILE A 7 -0.25 3.97 0.62
N VAL A 8 -1.40 4.53 0.88
CA VAL A 8 -2.69 3.96 0.47
C VAL A 8 -3.55 5.06 -0.15
N GLY A 9 -4.56 4.68 -0.91
CA GLY A 9 -5.42 5.67 -1.51
C GLY A 9 -6.49 5.10 -2.40
N ALA A 10 -7.08 5.98 -3.21
CA ALA A 10 -8.19 5.65 -4.07
C ALA A 10 -7.80 4.66 -5.18
N ARG A 11 -8.75 3.81 -5.56
CA ARG A 11 -8.58 2.89 -6.69
C ARG A 11 -8.58 3.64 -8.02
N ARG A 12 -9.27 4.76 -8.09
CA ARG A 12 -9.29 5.64 -9.26
C ARG A 12 -8.62 6.94 -8.88
N CYS A 13 -7.69 7.37 -9.67
CA CYS A 13 -6.98 8.62 -9.43
C CYS A 13 -6.72 9.33 -10.75
N THR A 14 -6.54 10.65 -10.65
CA THR A 14 -6.19 11.49 -11.79
C THR A 14 -4.72 11.32 -12.15
N GLN A 15 -4.31 11.81 -13.31
CA GLN A 15 -2.90 11.83 -13.69
C GLN A 15 -2.07 12.67 -12.73
N GLU A 16 -2.63 13.75 -12.22
CA GLU A 16 -1.98 14.61 -11.25
C GLU A 16 -1.71 13.85 -9.94
N GLU A 17 -2.69 13.09 -9.46
CA GLU A 17 -2.55 12.27 -8.26
C GLU A 17 -1.54 11.15 -8.46
N LYS A 18 -1.52 10.54 -9.64
CA LYS A 18 -0.54 9.51 -10.00
C LYS A 18 0.88 10.06 -9.96
N LEU A 19 1.10 11.25 -10.53
CA LEU A 19 2.40 11.91 -10.50
C LEU A 19 2.82 12.26 -9.08
N LYS A 20 1.88 12.70 -8.27
CA LYS A 20 2.12 13.03 -6.87
C LYS A 20 2.61 11.82 -6.08
N VAL A 21 1.96 10.67 -6.25
CA VAL A 21 2.37 9.42 -5.60
C VAL A 21 3.76 9.01 -6.05
N LYS A 22 4.05 9.13 -7.33
CA LYS A 22 5.37 8.83 -7.86
C LYS A 22 6.45 9.69 -7.20
N GLU A 23 6.24 11.00 -7.13
CA GLU A 23 7.21 11.93 -6.54
C GLU A 23 7.43 11.66 -5.05
N ILE A 24 6.35 11.45 -4.31
CA ILE A 24 6.41 11.14 -2.89
C ILE A 24 7.17 9.85 -2.65
N THR A 25 6.82 8.81 -3.39
CA THR A 25 7.46 7.50 -3.27
C THR A 25 8.95 7.59 -3.55
N GLU A 26 9.33 8.30 -4.61
CA GLU A 26 10.73 8.48 -4.98
C GLU A 26 11.52 9.20 -3.89
N GLN A 27 10.93 10.18 -3.22
CA GLN A 27 11.57 10.87 -2.10
C GLN A 27 11.86 9.92 -0.93
N TYR A 28 10.88 9.11 -0.56
CA TYR A 28 11.07 8.15 0.54
C TYR A 28 12.08 7.06 0.19
N VAL A 29 12.08 6.60 -1.06
CA VAL A 29 13.09 5.62 -1.52
C VAL A 29 14.49 6.23 -1.45
N SER A 30 14.64 7.49 -1.81
CA SER A 30 15.92 8.20 -1.70
C SER A 30 16.41 8.28 -0.26
N ASP A 31 15.49 8.32 0.69
CA ASP A 31 15.78 8.33 2.13
C ASP A 31 15.95 6.92 2.71
N HIS A 32 16.06 5.92 1.87
CA HIS A 32 16.17 4.51 2.28
C HIS A 32 15.01 4.04 3.15
N THR A 33 13.81 4.55 2.87
CA THR A 33 12.58 4.18 3.56
C THR A 33 11.87 3.07 2.78
N ALA A 34 11.42 2.03 3.47
CA ALA A 34 10.63 0.98 2.84
C ALA A 34 9.19 1.46 2.62
N ILE A 35 8.62 1.07 1.50
CA ILE A 35 7.24 1.43 1.13
C ILE A 35 6.32 0.26 1.43
N ILE A 36 5.29 0.50 2.23
CA ILE A 36 4.28 -0.52 2.56
C ILE A 36 2.95 -0.09 1.95
N SER A 37 2.35 -0.99 1.19
CA SER A 37 1.06 -0.73 0.57
C SER A 37 0.31 -2.04 0.35
N GLY A 38 -0.85 -1.99 -0.30
CA GLY A 38 -1.75 -3.14 -0.38
C GLY A 38 -1.97 -3.71 -1.76
N MET A 39 -1.21 -3.29 -2.75
CA MET A 39 -1.33 -3.79 -4.12
C MET A 39 -2.70 -3.57 -4.77
N ALA A 40 -3.55 -2.72 -4.20
CA ALA A 40 -4.84 -2.38 -4.78
C ALA A 40 -4.65 -1.56 -6.07
N LYS A 41 -5.70 -1.52 -6.90
CA LYS A 41 -5.69 -0.65 -8.08
C LYS A 41 -5.47 0.81 -7.66
N GLY A 42 -4.87 1.61 -8.53
CA GLY A 42 -4.67 3.03 -8.30
C GLY A 42 -3.46 3.33 -7.43
N ILE A 43 -3.66 4.11 -6.40
CA ILE A 43 -2.58 4.65 -5.58
C ILE A 43 -1.61 3.58 -5.07
N ASP A 44 -2.13 2.48 -4.51
CA ASP A 44 -1.30 1.40 -3.99
C ASP A 44 -0.33 0.85 -5.04
N SER A 45 -0.85 0.52 -6.23
CA SER A 45 -0.04 -0.04 -7.31
C SER A 45 0.99 0.94 -7.83
N TYR A 46 0.65 2.22 -7.89
CA TYR A 46 1.61 3.24 -8.33
C TYR A 46 2.73 3.44 -7.34
N ALA A 47 2.44 3.36 -6.04
CA ALA A 47 3.47 3.43 -5.00
C ALA A 47 4.44 2.25 -5.11
N HIS A 48 3.94 1.02 -5.23
CA HIS A 48 4.79 -0.15 -5.41
C HIS A 48 5.66 -0.03 -6.67
N THR A 49 5.06 0.36 -7.78
CA THR A 49 5.75 0.48 -9.06
C THR A 49 6.86 1.53 -9.01
N ALA A 50 6.57 2.70 -8.46
CA ALA A 50 7.56 3.77 -8.33
C ALA A 50 8.74 3.35 -7.45
N CYS A 51 8.43 2.65 -6.36
CA CYS A 51 9.46 2.12 -5.45
C CYS A 51 10.37 1.13 -6.17
N LEU A 52 9.80 0.17 -6.89
CA LEU A 52 10.57 -0.85 -7.60
C LEU A 52 11.43 -0.25 -8.70
N LYS A 53 10.91 0.73 -9.43
CA LYS A 53 11.66 1.41 -10.50
C LYS A 53 12.88 2.16 -9.99
N ARG A 54 12.87 2.58 -8.75
CA ARG A 54 13.99 3.27 -8.11
C ARG A 54 14.88 2.34 -7.30
N GLY A 55 14.67 1.03 -7.41
CA GLY A 55 15.46 0.05 -6.68
C GLY A 55 15.18 0.00 -5.18
N GLY A 56 14.04 0.52 -4.75
CA GLY A 56 13.65 0.52 -3.34
C GLY A 56 13.06 -0.81 -2.89
N TYR A 57 12.80 -0.90 -1.59
CA TYR A 57 12.19 -2.07 -0.97
C TYR A 57 10.71 -1.80 -0.70
N THR A 58 9.83 -2.65 -1.21
CA THR A 58 8.40 -2.49 -1.00
C THR A 58 7.78 -3.76 -0.41
N VAL A 59 6.82 -3.56 0.49
CA VAL A 59 6.08 -4.62 1.16
C VAL A 59 4.63 -4.51 0.76
N ALA A 60 4.06 -5.58 0.22
CA ALA A 60 2.64 -5.63 -0.08
C ALA A 60 1.93 -6.49 0.95
N VAL A 61 0.92 -5.92 1.60
CA VAL A 61 0.07 -6.63 2.54
C VAL A 61 -1.20 -7.00 1.80
N LEU A 62 -1.45 -8.30 1.66
CA LEU A 62 -2.57 -8.79 0.85
C LEU A 62 -3.84 -8.98 1.68
N GLY A 63 -4.99 -8.80 1.05
CA GLY A 63 -6.30 -9.06 1.66
C GLY A 63 -6.83 -10.45 1.34
N ASN A 64 -5.95 -11.36 0.92
CA ASN A 64 -6.28 -12.73 0.51
C ASN A 64 -5.06 -13.62 0.71
N GLY A 65 -5.19 -14.92 0.46
CA GLY A 65 -4.06 -15.83 0.56
C GLY A 65 -2.92 -15.46 -0.40
N LEU A 66 -1.68 -15.80 -0.02
CA LEU A 66 -0.49 -15.41 -0.77
C LEU A 66 -0.42 -15.97 -2.19
N GLU A 67 -1.07 -17.10 -2.45
CA GLU A 67 -1.07 -17.73 -3.77
C GLU A 67 -2.06 -17.10 -4.75
N ILE A 68 -2.91 -16.19 -4.28
CA ILE A 68 -3.94 -15.53 -5.11
C ILE A 68 -3.49 -14.12 -5.47
N CYS A 69 -3.50 -13.82 -6.77
CA CYS A 69 -3.23 -12.46 -7.25
C CYS A 69 -4.53 -11.69 -7.42
N TYR A 70 -4.74 -10.67 -6.63
CA TYR A 70 -5.89 -9.79 -6.72
C TYR A 70 -5.46 -8.33 -6.55
N PRO A 71 -5.81 -7.44 -7.50
CA PRO A 71 -6.48 -7.74 -8.77
C PRO A 71 -5.60 -8.58 -9.70
N CYS A 72 -6.22 -9.42 -10.54
CA CYS A 72 -5.47 -10.36 -11.36
C CYS A 72 -4.56 -9.71 -12.39
N GLU A 73 -4.88 -8.49 -12.83
CA GLU A 73 -4.03 -7.72 -13.74
C GLU A 73 -2.70 -7.26 -13.10
N HIS A 74 -2.55 -7.37 -11.79
CA HIS A 74 -1.31 -7.04 -11.09
C HIS A 74 -0.34 -8.21 -10.94
N ARG A 75 -0.47 -9.24 -11.75
CA ARG A 75 0.39 -10.43 -11.63
C ARG A 75 1.88 -10.11 -11.78
N LYS A 76 2.25 -9.33 -12.78
CA LYS A 76 3.65 -8.93 -12.95
C LYS A 76 4.16 -8.10 -11.78
N LEU A 77 3.32 -7.19 -11.29
CA LEU A 77 3.66 -6.39 -10.12
C LEU A 77 3.90 -7.29 -8.90
N MET A 78 3.00 -8.24 -8.68
CA MET A 78 3.12 -9.19 -7.57
C MET A 78 4.41 -10.00 -7.66
N GLU A 79 4.77 -10.46 -8.86
CA GLU A 79 6.01 -11.21 -9.08
C GLU A 79 7.24 -10.36 -8.77
N HIS A 80 7.27 -9.11 -9.20
CA HIS A 80 8.37 -8.20 -8.91
C HIS A 80 8.49 -7.89 -7.43
N ILE A 81 7.37 -7.73 -6.74
CA ILE A 81 7.37 -7.52 -5.29
C ILE A 81 7.90 -8.75 -4.56
N ALA A 82 7.46 -9.94 -4.97
CA ALA A 82 7.94 -11.19 -4.37
C ALA A 82 9.45 -11.36 -4.55
N GLU A 83 9.98 -10.95 -5.69
CA GLU A 83 11.39 -11.08 -6.01
C GLU A 83 12.27 -10.05 -5.31
N ARG A 84 11.83 -8.80 -5.24
CA ARG A 84 12.66 -7.68 -4.78
C ARG A 84 12.15 -6.99 -3.51
N GLY A 85 11.07 -7.48 -2.94
CA GLY A 85 10.46 -6.96 -1.73
C GLY A 85 9.88 -8.08 -0.90
N LEU A 86 8.66 -7.89 -0.39
CA LEU A 86 8.02 -8.86 0.47
C LEU A 86 6.50 -8.87 0.27
N LEU A 87 5.92 -10.05 0.17
CA LEU A 87 4.48 -10.25 0.21
C LEU A 87 4.10 -10.81 1.58
N ILE A 88 3.11 -10.20 2.22
CA ILE A 88 2.62 -10.63 3.53
C ILE A 88 1.11 -10.81 3.48
N SER A 89 0.60 -11.84 4.13
CA SER A 89 -0.84 -12.03 4.33
C SER A 89 -1.10 -12.61 5.72
N GLU A 90 -2.17 -12.13 6.36
CA GLU A 90 -2.66 -12.70 7.61
C GLU A 90 -3.61 -13.88 7.36
N TYR A 91 -3.97 -14.13 6.10
CA TYR A 91 -4.94 -15.15 5.75
C TYR A 91 -4.27 -16.45 5.31
N PRO A 92 -4.85 -17.61 5.65
CA PRO A 92 -4.29 -18.89 5.21
C PRO A 92 -4.42 -19.06 3.69
N PRO A 93 -3.63 -19.97 3.09
CA PRO A 93 -3.75 -20.29 1.67
C PRO A 93 -5.19 -20.65 1.29
N GLY A 94 -5.61 -20.24 0.10
CA GLY A 94 -6.96 -20.49 -0.37
C GLY A 94 -7.99 -19.43 0.00
N THR A 95 -7.62 -18.46 0.86
CA THR A 95 -8.57 -17.41 1.24
C THR A 95 -8.78 -16.46 0.08
N GLN A 96 -10.05 -16.40 -0.41
CA GLN A 96 -10.44 -15.55 -1.52
C GLN A 96 -10.54 -14.09 -1.10
N PRO A 97 -10.30 -13.14 -2.03
CA PRO A 97 -10.55 -11.74 -1.74
C PRO A 97 -12.04 -11.49 -1.48
N ALA A 98 -12.33 -10.60 -0.55
CA ALA A 98 -13.68 -10.18 -0.23
C ALA A 98 -13.66 -8.71 0.19
N PRO A 99 -14.71 -7.92 -0.12
CA PRO A 99 -14.69 -6.48 0.15
C PRO A 99 -14.34 -6.10 1.59
N TYR A 100 -14.81 -6.85 2.57
CA TYR A 100 -14.55 -6.54 3.98
C TYR A 100 -13.11 -6.83 4.41
N ARG A 101 -12.36 -7.61 3.64
CA ARG A 101 -10.97 -7.95 3.97
C ARG A 101 -9.99 -6.83 3.65
N PHE A 102 -10.32 -5.93 2.73
CA PHE A 102 -9.41 -4.86 2.33
C PHE A 102 -9.27 -3.76 3.38
N PRO A 103 -10.36 -3.20 3.92
CA PRO A 103 -10.23 -2.26 5.04
C PRO A 103 -9.58 -2.91 6.25
N LYS A 104 -9.90 -4.16 6.54
CA LYS A 104 -9.30 -4.91 7.63
C LYS A 104 -7.80 -5.10 7.44
N ARG A 105 -7.37 -5.43 6.21
CA ARG A 105 -5.96 -5.58 5.86
C ARG A 105 -5.20 -4.26 6.04
N ASN A 106 -5.83 -3.14 5.72
CA ASN A 106 -5.19 -1.83 5.81
C ASN A 106 -4.73 -1.48 7.22
N ARG A 107 -5.33 -2.06 8.26
CA ARG A 107 -4.85 -1.87 9.64
C ARG A 107 -3.42 -2.38 9.84
N LEU A 108 -3.02 -3.39 9.06
CA LEU A 108 -1.65 -3.92 9.12
C LEU A 108 -0.66 -2.99 8.41
N ILE A 109 -1.08 -2.39 7.29
CA ILE A 109 -0.26 -1.39 6.61
C ILE A 109 0.03 -0.25 7.59
N SER A 110 -1.00 0.21 8.26
CA SER A 110 -0.91 1.23 9.29
C SER A 110 0.01 0.81 10.44
N ALA A 111 -0.21 -0.39 10.98
CA ALA A 111 0.51 -0.89 12.15
C ALA A 111 2.04 -0.99 11.92
N TRP A 112 2.46 -1.30 10.70
CA TRP A 112 3.87 -1.47 10.37
C TRP A 112 4.52 -0.23 9.77
N SER A 113 3.79 0.86 9.66
CA SER A 113 4.29 2.11 9.09
C SER A 113 4.60 3.13 10.17
N ASP A 114 5.74 3.78 10.04
CA ASP A 114 6.08 4.91 10.92
C ASP A 114 5.23 6.13 10.60
N LYS A 115 4.84 6.25 9.33
CA LYS A 115 3.97 7.32 8.83
C LYS A 115 3.05 6.74 7.77
N LEU A 116 1.79 7.16 7.77
CA LEU A 116 0.81 6.77 6.75
C LEU A 116 0.46 7.97 5.89
N ILE A 117 0.56 7.80 4.57
CA ILE A 117 0.16 8.81 3.59
C ILE A 117 -1.08 8.28 2.88
N VAL A 118 -2.15 9.06 2.90
CA VAL A 118 -3.42 8.72 2.27
C VAL A 118 -3.67 9.70 1.12
N VAL A 119 -3.74 9.17 -0.09
CA VAL A 119 -3.85 9.98 -1.31
C VAL A 119 -5.21 9.77 -1.96
N ALA A 120 -5.91 10.86 -2.27
CA ALA A 120 -7.17 10.83 -3.01
C ALA A 120 -8.27 9.98 -2.37
N ALA A 121 -8.25 9.81 -1.04
CA ALA A 121 -9.25 9.01 -0.35
C ALA A 121 -10.56 9.77 -0.13
N GLY A 122 -11.67 9.18 -0.55
CA GLY A 122 -12.98 9.67 -0.21
C GLY A 122 -13.44 9.18 1.16
N LYS A 123 -14.38 9.89 1.78
CA LYS A 123 -14.97 9.49 3.05
C LYS A 123 -15.63 8.11 2.90
N GLY A 124 -15.36 7.21 3.83
CA GLY A 124 -15.89 5.85 3.79
C GLY A 124 -15.06 4.88 2.98
N SER A 125 -14.01 5.33 2.30
CA SER A 125 -13.08 4.44 1.62
C SER A 125 -12.24 3.65 2.63
N GLY A 126 -11.66 2.52 2.21
CA GLY A 126 -10.76 1.74 3.05
C GLY A 126 -9.56 2.54 3.51
N ALA A 127 -9.00 3.39 2.64
CA ALA A 127 -7.88 4.26 2.97
C ALA A 127 -8.27 5.30 4.02
N PHE A 128 -9.47 5.86 3.91
CA PHE A 128 -9.98 6.82 4.88
C PHE A 128 -10.16 6.17 6.25
N ILE A 129 -10.71 4.96 6.29
CA ILE A 129 -10.88 4.20 7.53
C ILE A 129 -9.52 3.93 8.18
N THR A 130 -8.53 3.57 7.39
CA THR A 130 -7.16 3.34 7.88
C THR A 130 -6.58 4.61 8.50
N ALA A 131 -6.78 5.76 7.87
CA ALA A 131 -6.32 7.04 8.38
C ALA A 131 -6.95 7.37 9.75
N GLU A 132 -8.24 7.07 9.91
CA GLU A 132 -8.93 7.29 11.18
C GLU A 132 -8.36 6.41 12.30
N TYR A 133 -8.01 5.16 12.00
CA TYR A 133 -7.36 4.28 12.97
C TYR A 133 -5.98 4.81 13.38
N GLU A 134 -5.18 5.28 12.41
CA GLU A 134 -3.87 5.84 12.70
C GLU A 134 -3.96 7.02 13.64
N LYS A 135 -4.88 7.94 13.38
CA LYS A 135 -5.11 9.12 14.22
C LYS A 135 -5.54 8.70 15.63
N LYS A 136 -6.41 7.70 15.74
CA LYS A 136 -6.91 7.20 17.00
C LYS A 136 -5.78 6.66 17.88
N TYR A 137 -4.78 6.02 17.28
CA TYR A 137 -3.65 5.45 18.03
C TYR A 137 -2.43 6.37 18.06
N GLY A 138 -2.60 7.64 17.71
CA GLY A 138 -1.56 8.65 17.84
C GLY A 138 -0.45 8.58 16.81
N ARG A 139 -0.65 7.87 15.71
CA ARG A 139 0.35 7.76 14.63
C ARG A 139 0.27 8.93 13.67
N GLU A 140 1.38 9.21 13.02
CA GLU A 140 1.44 10.29 12.04
C GLU A 140 0.71 9.90 10.76
N VAL A 141 -0.26 10.74 10.33
CA VAL A 141 -1.03 10.56 9.11
C VAL A 141 -0.99 11.83 8.29
N GLU A 142 -0.68 11.70 7.01
CA GLU A 142 -0.72 12.80 6.06
C GLU A 142 -1.80 12.51 5.02
N MET A 143 -2.76 13.40 4.90
CA MET A 143 -3.84 13.32 3.90
C MET A 143 -3.50 14.19 2.71
N MET A 144 -3.66 13.66 1.52
CA MET A 144 -3.34 14.39 0.28
C MET A 144 -4.48 14.38 -0.73
#